data_903d01cccbeed32c3856527da2d85a08
#
_entry.id   903d01cccbeed32c3856527da2d85a08
#
_cell.length_a   1.000
_cell.length_b   1.000
_cell.length_c   1.000
_cell.angle_alpha   90.00
_cell.angle_beta   90.00
_cell.angle_gamma   90.00
#
_symmetry.space_group_name_H-M   'P 1'
#
loop_
_entity.id
_entity.type
_entity.pdbx_description
1 polymer ?
#
loop_
_entity_poly.entity_id
_entity_poly.type
_entity_poly.pdbx_seq_one_letter_code
_entity_poly.pdbx_strand_id
1 'polypeptide(L)'
;MASKHKRLASLIVMMVFLLMNELTIEAAPSLVNIGVGTNGKTVVINARLVEGFTEDIEDAVEDGIPITFTFEAELRKANTLWNDTLISSNSIKHVIKYDSLKQVYRFTESGKGVKRKIATRNKQKSQKMMLTLSNIPISSARRLASNQKYYVRIKANLETDSFWFPFNELLFFLPFNNFNSAWAESSPLSIDPDLDFSKAARNNKMGRKNKRNFEGTNHVVRSFNK
;
A
#
# COMPACT_ATOMS: atom_id res chain seq x y z
N MET A 1 60.86 17.48 15.56
CA MET A 1 60.17 16.21 15.25
C MET A 1 58.77 16.10 15.85
N ALA A 2 58.46 16.59 17.02
CA ALA A 2 57.14 16.47 17.68
C ALA A 2 55.94 17.09 16.96
N SER A 3 56.13 18.11 16.10
CA SER A 3 55.03 18.78 15.37
C SER A 3 54.44 17.92 14.22
N LYS A 4 55.26 17.13 13.56
CA LYS A 4 54.79 16.27 12.46
C LYS A 4 53.92 15.10 12.95
N HIS A 5 54.27 14.52 14.12
CA HIS A 5 53.47 13.43 14.71
C HIS A 5 52.10 13.88 15.21
N LYS A 6 52.01 15.11 15.75
CA LYS A 6 50.72 15.70 16.16
C LYS A 6 49.77 15.94 14.98
N ARG A 7 50.31 16.42 13.85
CA ARG A 7 49.51 16.62 12.62
C ARG A 7 49.06 15.31 12.00
N LEU A 8 49.90 14.27 12.01
CA LEU A 8 49.56 12.94 11.53
C LEU A 8 48.47 12.29 12.40
N ALA A 9 48.60 12.39 13.72
CA ALA A 9 47.59 11.90 14.65
C ALA A 9 46.24 12.61 14.46
N SER A 10 46.24 13.93 14.28
CA SER A 10 45.01 14.70 14.00
C SER A 10 44.34 14.30 12.68
N LEU A 11 45.14 14.04 11.62
CA LEU A 11 44.62 13.55 10.34
C LEU A 11 43.99 12.15 10.44
N ILE A 12 44.61 11.27 11.22
CA ILE A 12 44.09 9.92 11.46
C ILE A 12 42.77 9.97 12.24
N VAL A 13 42.69 10.78 13.27
CA VAL A 13 41.47 11.00 14.06
C VAL A 13 40.35 11.58 13.20
N MET A 14 40.64 12.55 12.34
CA MET A 14 39.68 13.14 11.41
C MET A 14 39.24 12.13 10.36
N MET A 15 40.13 11.29 9.86
CA MET A 15 39.81 10.22 8.91
C MET A 15 38.94 9.13 9.55
N VAL A 16 39.22 8.75 10.79
CA VAL A 16 38.40 7.79 11.56
C VAL A 16 36.99 8.36 11.82
N PHE A 17 36.89 9.66 12.14
CA PHE A 17 35.63 10.35 12.35
C PHE A 17 34.78 10.43 11.06
N LEU A 18 35.42 10.57 9.90
CA LEU A 18 34.77 10.53 8.59
C LEU A 18 34.29 9.13 8.21
N LEU A 19 34.99 8.07 8.64
CA LEU A 19 34.62 6.67 8.38
C LEU A 19 33.53 6.17 9.34
N MET A 20 33.30 6.84 10.45
CA MET A 20 32.27 6.49 11.43
C MET A 20 30.88 7.08 11.11
N ASN A 21 30.76 7.92 10.06
CA ASN A 21 29.45 8.30 9.55
C ASN A 21 28.89 7.15 8.71
N GLU A 22 28.32 6.14 9.36
CA GLU A 22 27.48 5.16 8.69
C GLU A 22 26.29 5.92 8.11
N LEU A 23 26.27 6.07 6.79
CA LEU A 23 25.10 6.54 6.07
C LEU A 23 24.03 5.45 6.25
N THR A 24 23.17 5.61 7.22
CA THR A 24 21.95 4.82 7.31
C THR A 24 21.11 5.16 6.09
N ILE A 25 21.20 4.30 5.07
CA ILE A 25 20.32 4.38 3.91
C ILE A 25 18.97 3.86 4.39
N GLU A 26 18.08 4.77 4.75
CA GLU A 26 16.69 4.43 5.03
C GLU A 26 16.06 3.94 3.72
N ALA A 27 15.50 2.74 3.74
CA ALA A 27 14.90 2.14 2.57
C ALA A 27 13.65 2.95 2.17
N ALA A 28 13.58 3.36 0.92
CA ALA A 28 12.44 4.14 0.42
C ALA A 28 11.15 3.30 0.44
N PRO A 29 10.01 3.91 0.81
CA PRO A 29 8.71 3.24 0.78
C PRO A 29 8.39 2.65 -0.58
N SER A 30 8.00 1.37 -0.63
CA SER A 30 7.73 0.66 -1.86
C SER A 30 6.55 -0.30 -1.73
N LEU A 31 5.86 -0.55 -2.85
CA LEU A 31 4.74 -1.47 -2.92
C LEU A 31 5.20 -2.85 -3.39
N VAL A 32 4.79 -3.87 -2.65
CA VAL A 32 5.11 -5.27 -2.93
C VAL A 32 3.84 -6.13 -2.94
N ASN A 33 3.97 -7.38 -3.42
CA ASN A 33 2.89 -8.37 -3.42
C ASN A 33 1.61 -7.85 -4.11
N ILE A 34 1.77 -7.17 -5.26
CA ILE A 34 0.63 -6.68 -6.02
C ILE A 34 -0.05 -7.86 -6.69
N GLY A 35 -1.21 -8.23 -6.14
CA GLY A 35 -2.08 -9.27 -6.65
C GLY A 35 -3.33 -8.70 -7.28
N VAL A 36 -3.77 -9.30 -8.38
CA VAL A 36 -5.03 -8.99 -9.03
C VAL A 36 -5.88 -10.25 -9.07
N GLY A 37 -7.14 -10.12 -8.71
CA GLY A 37 -8.07 -11.24 -8.67
C GLY A 37 -9.49 -10.79 -9.00
N THR A 38 -10.43 -11.71 -8.89
CA THR A 38 -11.85 -11.42 -9.07
C THR A 38 -12.63 -11.80 -7.81
N ASN A 39 -13.55 -10.94 -7.43
CA ASN A 39 -14.55 -11.20 -6.41
C ASN A 39 -15.92 -11.12 -7.08
N GLY A 40 -16.42 -12.27 -7.56
CA GLY A 40 -17.62 -12.33 -8.39
C GLY A 40 -17.43 -11.59 -9.72
N LYS A 41 -18.19 -10.50 -9.92
CA LYS A 41 -18.13 -9.70 -11.17
C LYS A 41 -17.18 -8.51 -11.08
N THR A 42 -16.44 -8.39 -9.98
CA THR A 42 -15.56 -7.25 -9.71
C THR A 42 -14.10 -7.68 -9.73
N VAL A 43 -13.27 -6.96 -10.45
CA VAL A 43 -11.82 -7.08 -10.39
C VAL A 43 -11.34 -6.37 -9.13
N VAL A 44 -10.57 -7.07 -8.30
CA VAL A 44 -10.05 -6.57 -7.04
C VAL A 44 -8.54 -6.65 -7.02
N ILE A 45 -7.94 -5.77 -6.24
CA ILE A 45 -6.49 -5.70 -6.06
C ILE A 45 -6.11 -5.89 -4.60
N ASN A 46 -4.92 -6.44 -4.41
CA ASN A 46 -4.24 -6.56 -3.14
C ASN A 46 -2.82 -6.01 -3.30
N ALA A 47 -2.31 -5.33 -2.30
CA ALA A 47 -0.93 -4.86 -2.28
C ALA A 47 -0.49 -4.61 -0.83
N ARG A 48 0.81 -4.51 -0.62
CA ARG A 48 1.40 -4.15 0.66
C ARG A 48 2.45 -3.08 0.46
N LEU A 49 2.35 -1.99 1.22
CA LEU A 49 3.40 -0.99 1.36
C LEU A 49 4.41 -1.49 2.40
N VAL A 50 5.70 -1.43 2.08
CA VAL A 50 6.82 -1.69 2.98
C VAL A 50 7.60 -0.40 3.17
N GLU A 51 8.28 -0.26 4.30
CA GLU A 51 9.05 0.94 4.69
C GLU A 51 8.24 2.25 4.66
N GLY A 52 6.91 2.15 4.73
CA GLY A 52 6.02 3.33 4.71
C GLY A 52 5.53 3.77 6.08
N PHE A 53 5.89 3.06 7.16
CA PHE A 53 5.46 3.36 8.52
C PHE A 53 6.69 3.45 9.42
N THR A 54 7.32 4.62 9.42
CA THR A 54 8.54 4.91 10.20
C THR A 54 8.22 5.12 11.67
N GLU A 55 9.24 5.18 12.51
CA GLU A 55 9.11 5.47 13.94
C GLU A 55 8.46 6.85 14.16
N ASP A 56 8.86 7.87 13.41
CA ASP A 56 8.27 9.21 13.46
C ASP A 56 6.76 9.21 13.17
N ILE A 57 6.33 8.43 12.18
CA ILE A 57 4.90 8.26 11.85
C ILE A 57 4.16 7.56 12.98
N GLU A 58 4.81 6.57 13.61
CA GLU A 58 4.26 5.84 14.74
C GLU A 58 4.04 6.75 15.93
N ASP A 59 5.06 7.54 16.29
CA ASP A 59 5.01 8.52 17.39
C ASP A 59 3.91 9.55 17.17
N ALA A 60 3.81 10.08 15.95
CA ALA A 60 2.73 11.00 15.62
C ALA A 60 1.33 10.41 15.78
N VAL A 61 1.16 9.16 15.35
CA VAL A 61 -0.13 8.47 15.56
C VAL A 61 -0.43 8.33 17.04
N GLU A 62 0.55 8.00 17.89
CA GLU A 62 0.40 7.85 19.34
C GLU A 62 0.10 9.18 20.02
N ASP A 63 0.63 10.28 19.52
CA ASP A 63 0.30 11.64 19.93
C ASP A 63 -1.11 12.08 19.48
N GLY A 64 -1.84 11.20 18.78
CA GLY A 64 -3.20 11.44 18.32
C GLY A 64 -3.29 12.24 17.02
N ILE A 65 -2.18 12.40 16.31
CA ILE A 65 -2.15 13.04 14.99
C ILE A 65 -2.73 12.05 13.95
N PRO A 66 -3.73 12.44 13.16
CA PRO A 66 -4.25 11.58 12.11
C PRO A 66 -3.26 11.47 10.95
N ILE A 67 -2.85 10.28 10.59
CA ILE A 67 -1.97 10.02 9.44
C ILE A 67 -2.80 9.46 8.28
N THR A 68 -2.56 9.98 7.09
CA THR A 68 -3.28 9.59 5.86
C THR A 68 -2.31 9.07 4.82
N PHE A 69 -2.50 7.81 4.39
CA PHE A 69 -1.88 7.26 3.19
C PHE A 69 -2.89 7.25 2.05
N THR A 70 -2.49 7.78 0.91
CA THR A 70 -3.28 7.74 -0.33
C THR A 70 -2.63 6.77 -1.30
N PHE A 71 -3.38 5.74 -1.70
CA PHE A 71 -2.97 4.77 -2.71
C PHE A 71 -3.69 5.07 -4.02
N GLU A 72 -2.93 5.36 -5.06
CA GLU A 72 -3.48 5.50 -6.40
C GLU A 72 -3.27 4.20 -7.16
N ALA A 73 -4.36 3.60 -7.63
CA ALA A 73 -4.35 2.36 -8.37
C ALA A 73 -4.96 2.56 -9.76
N GLU A 74 -4.30 2.01 -10.78
CA GLU A 74 -4.76 2.04 -12.15
C GLU A 74 -4.77 0.64 -12.74
N LEU A 75 -5.88 0.27 -13.38
CA LEU A 75 -5.96 -0.90 -14.25
C LEU A 75 -5.72 -0.45 -15.69
N ARG A 76 -4.72 -1.03 -16.33
CA ARG A 76 -4.32 -0.66 -17.69
C ARG A 76 -4.36 -1.88 -18.61
N LYS A 77 -4.68 -1.62 -19.88
CA LYS A 77 -4.56 -2.61 -20.96
C LYS A 77 -3.21 -2.40 -21.64
N ALA A 78 -2.39 -3.46 -21.71
CA ALA A 78 -1.14 -3.44 -22.42
C ALA A 78 -1.40 -3.41 -23.93
N ASN A 79 -0.76 -2.47 -24.65
CA ASN A 79 -0.79 -2.36 -26.09
C ASN A 79 0.61 -2.63 -26.65
N THR A 80 0.69 -3.28 -27.80
CA THR A 80 1.97 -3.66 -28.42
C THR A 80 2.62 -2.51 -29.18
N LEU A 81 1.81 -1.60 -29.75
CA LEU A 81 2.30 -0.56 -30.69
C LEU A 81 2.12 0.87 -30.17
N TRP A 82 1.32 1.07 -29.14
CA TRP A 82 0.92 2.38 -28.60
C TRP A 82 1.01 2.39 -27.07
N ASN A 83 0.87 3.58 -26.49
CA ASN A 83 0.78 3.71 -25.05
C ASN A 83 -0.36 2.89 -24.48
N ASP A 84 -0.12 2.29 -23.31
CA ASP A 84 -1.11 1.47 -22.60
C ASP A 84 -2.37 2.26 -22.27
N THR A 85 -3.51 1.63 -22.44
CA THR A 85 -4.81 2.27 -22.24
C THR A 85 -5.25 2.16 -20.79
N LEU A 86 -5.59 3.29 -20.16
CA LEU A 86 -6.22 3.32 -18.85
C LEU A 86 -7.66 2.81 -18.95
N ILE A 87 -7.97 1.74 -18.23
CA ILE A 87 -9.33 1.14 -18.18
C ILE A 87 -10.11 1.68 -16.98
N SER A 88 -9.48 1.79 -15.84
CA SER A 88 -10.09 2.27 -14.61
C SER A 88 -9.04 2.73 -13.62
N SER A 89 -9.42 3.65 -12.73
CA SER A 89 -8.59 4.08 -11.60
C SER A 89 -9.40 4.13 -10.32
N ASN A 90 -8.71 3.99 -9.19
CA ASN A 90 -9.27 4.17 -7.86
C ASN A 90 -8.22 4.85 -6.98
N SER A 91 -8.66 5.83 -6.20
CA SER A 91 -7.85 6.45 -5.14
C SER A 91 -8.39 5.98 -3.80
N ILE A 92 -7.54 5.33 -3.02
CA ILE A 92 -7.90 4.73 -1.74
C ILE A 92 -7.16 5.49 -0.65
N LYS A 93 -7.89 6.00 0.34
CA LYS A 93 -7.33 6.68 1.50
C LYS A 93 -7.42 5.76 2.72
N HIS A 94 -6.29 5.53 3.37
CA HIS A 94 -6.18 4.93 4.68
C HIS A 94 -5.86 6.02 5.70
N VAL A 95 -6.69 6.16 6.69
CA VAL A 95 -6.50 7.13 7.78
C VAL A 95 -6.42 6.39 9.10
N ILE A 96 -5.39 6.65 9.88
CA ILE A 96 -5.27 6.15 11.25
C ILE A 96 -5.18 7.32 12.22
N LYS A 97 -5.82 7.17 13.38
CA LYS A 97 -5.73 8.09 14.51
C LYS A 97 -5.81 7.30 15.81
N TYR A 98 -4.97 7.61 16.77
CA TYR A 98 -5.09 7.10 18.13
C TYR A 98 -6.00 8.00 18.97
N ASP A 99 -6.95 7.38 19.67
CA ASP A 99 -7.84 8.04 20.66
C ASP A 99 -7.29 7.69 22.06
N SER A 100 -6.51 8.61 22.64
CA SER A 100 -5.84 8.40 23.92
C SER A 100 -6.81 8.22 25.10
N LEU A 101 -7.99 8.85 25.04
CA LEU A 101 -9.00 8.70 26.09
C LEU A 101 -9.61 7.30 26.10
N LYS A 102 -9.82 6.69 24.94
CA LYS A 102 -10.38 5.34 24.77
C LYS A 102 -9.33 4.26 24.60
N GLN A 103 -8.07 4.65 24.45
CA GLN A 103 -6.93 3.77 24.16
C GLN A 103 -7.17 2.85 22.96
N VAL A 104 -7.65 3.43 21.85
CA VAL A 104 -7.96 2.70 20.62
C VAL A 104 -7.42 3.42 19.39
N TYR A 105 -6.87 2.65 18.46
CA TYR A 105 -6.56 3.09 17.10
C TYR A 105 -7.81 3.05 16.26
N ARG A 106 -8.15 4.16 15.62
CA ARG A 106 -9.27 4.29 14.66
C ARG A 106 -8.72 4.27 13.26
N PHE A 107 -9.00 3.21 12.54
CA PHE A 107 -8.66 3.07 11.13
C PHE A 107 -9.88 3.34 10.25
N THR A 108 -9.68 4.12 9.19
CA THR A 108 -10.69 4.36 8.16
C THR A 108 -10.07 4.09 6.80
N GLU A 109 -10.75 3.28 5.99
CA GLU A 109 -10.44 3.05 4.58
C GLU A 109 -11.59 3.59 3.74
N SER A 110 -11.27 4.39 2.74
CA SER A 110 -12.26 4.98 1.83
C SER A 110 -11.72 5.06 0.40
N GLY A 111 -12.61 4.85 -0.56
CA GLY A 111 -12.30 4.89 -1.99
C GLY A 111 -13.52 4.47 -2.79
N LYS A 112 -13.36 4.38 -4.10
CA LYS A 112 -14.45 3.96 -4.98
C LYS A 112 -14.83 2.50 -4.70
N GLY A 113 -16.05 2.29 -4.19
CA GLY A 113 -16.56 0.95 -3.88
C GLY A 113 -16.00 0.32 -2.60
N VAL A 114 -15.27 1.08 -1.78
CA VAL A 114 -14.79 0.66 -0.47
C VAL A 114 -15.01 1.75 0.56
N LYS A 115 -15.56 1.35 1.72
CA LYS A 115 -15.67 2.21 2.90
C LYS A 115 -15.67 1.32 4.13
N ARG A 116 -14.64 1.44 4.97
CA ARG A 116 -14.47 0.61 6.17
C ARG A 116 -13.97 1.47 7.32
N LYS A 117 -14.53 1.24 8.52
CA LYS A 117 -14.08 1.86 9.76
C LYS A 117 -13.87 0.77 10.79
N ILE A 118 -12.71 0.74 11.42
CA ILE A 118 -12.34 -0.25 12.42
C ILE A 118 -11.72 0.48 13.61
N ALA A 119 -12.06 0.06 14.83
CA ALA A 119 -11.36 0.44 16.03
C ALA A 119 -10.68 -0.79 16.65
N THR A 120 -9.45 -0.65 17.09
CA THR A 120 -8.68 -1.74 17.71
C THR A 120 -7.73 -1.20 18.77
N ARG A 121 -7.47 -1.99 19.82
CA ARG A 121 -6.41 -1.70 20.80
C ARG A 121 -5.05 -2.29 20.41
N ASN A 122 -5.02 -3.10 19.37
CA ASN A 122 -3.80 -3.74 18.91
C ASN A 122 -3.08 -2.83 17.91
N LYS A 123 -1.89 -2.34 18.30
CA LYS A 123 -1.02 -1.45 17.51
C LYS A 123 -0.59 -2.13 16.19
N GLN A 124 -0.05 -3.34 16.26
CA GLN A 124 0.44 -4.07 15.09
C GLN A 124 -0.68 -4.34 14.06
N LYS A 125 -1.90 -4.63 14.56
CA LYS A 125 -3.06 -4.79 13.70
C LYS A 125 -3.42 -3.48 12.99
N SER A 126 -3.33 -2.35 13.69
CA SER A 126 -3.61 -1.04 13.11
C SER A 126 -2.59 -0.64 12.03
N GLN A 127 -1.30 -0.85 12.31
CA GLN A 127 -0.22 -0.63 11.34
C GLN A 127 -0.39 -1.52 10.10
N LYS A 128 -0.66 -2.82 10.30
CA LYS A 128 -0.92 -3.74 9.18
C LYS A 128 -2.08 -3.28 8.30
N MET A 129 -3.16 -2.75 8.91
CA MET A 129 -4.29 -2.23 8.14
C MET A 129 -3.90 -1.00 7.32
N MET A 130 -3.06 -0.09 7.87
CA MET A 130 -2.57 1.08 7.16
C MET A 130 -1.74 0.71 5.93
N LEU A 131 -0.94 -0.34 6.03
CA LEU A 131 0.04 -0.75 5.02
C LEU A 131 -0.52 -1.73 3.98
N THR A 132 -1.76 -2.23 4.15
CA THR A 132 -2.26 -3.33 3.30
C THR A 132 -3.57 -2.96 2.60
N LEU A 133 -3.55 -3.02 1.28
CA LEU A 133 -4.75 -3.02 0.44
C LEU A 133 -5.27 -4.45 0.34
N SER A 134 -6.54 -4.69 0.68
CA SER A 134 -7.15 -6.02 0.65
C SER A 134 -8.50 -6.00 -0.04
N ASN A 135 -8.62 -6.73 -1.14
CA ASN A 135 -9.85 -6.86 -1.94
C ASN A 135 -10.43 -5.50 -2.39
N ILE A 136 -9.57 -4.57 -2.78
CA ILE A 136 -9.98 -3.25 -3.22
C ILE A 136 -10.54 -3.33 -4.64
N PRO A 137 -11.80 -2.92 -4.89
CA PRO A 137 -12.39 -2.95 -6.21
C PRO A 137 -11.72 -1.93 -7.14
N ILE A 138 -11.36 -2.36 -8.36
CA ILE A 138 -10.75 -1.49 -9.37
C ILE A 138 -11.61 -1.37 -10.62
N SER A 139 -12.30 -2.43 -11.04
CA SER A 139 -13.14 -2.45 -12.23
C SER A 139 -14.22 -3.52 -12.17
N SER A 140 -15.19 -3.45 -13.07
CA SER A 140 -16.05 -4.59 -13.37
C SER A 140 -15.35 -5.54 -14.35
N ALA A 141 -15.40 -6.85 -14.09
CA ALA A 141 -14.84 -7.87 -14.98
C ALA A 141 -15.45 -7.82 -16.40
N ARG A 142 -16.68 -7.34 -16.52
CA ARG A 142 -17.34 -7.16 -17.83
C ARG A 142 -16.68 -6.13 -18.75
N ARG A 143 -15.82 -5.27 -18.20
CA ARG A 143 -15.06 -4.26 -18.99
C ARG A 143 -13.81 -4.84 -19.62
N LEU A 144 -13.45 -6.06 -19.25
CA LEU A 144 -12.22 -6.69 -19.69
C LEU A 144 -12.58 -7.67 -20.82
N ALA A 145 -11.95 -7.49 -21.97
CA ALA A 145 -12.13 -8.39 -23.12
C ALA A 145 -11.20 -9.60 -22.98
N SER A 146 -11.69 -10.75 -23.41
CA SER A 146 -10.85 -11.93 -23.63
C SER A 146 -9.74 -11.60 -24.65
N ASN A 147 -8.62 -12.29 -24.59
CA ASN A 147 -7.48 -12.12 -25.49
C ASN A 147 -6.73 -10.79 -25.39
N GLN A 148 -6.96 -10.00 -24.33
CA GLN A 148 -6.19 -8.80 -24.02
C GLN A 148 -5.36 -9.02 -22.75
N LYS A 149 -4.21 -8.38 -22.70
CA LYS A 149 -3.35 -8.36 -21.51
C LYS A 149 -3.64 -7.11 -20.71
N TYR A 150 -3.81 -7.28 -19.40
CA TYR A 150 -4.03 -6.20 -18.47
C TYR A 150 -2.98 -6.27 -17.36
N TYR A 151 -2.75 -5.18 -16.69
CA TYR A 151 -1.96 -5.12 -15.46
C TYR A 151 -2.48 -4.00 -14.58
N VAL A 152 -2.15 -4.07 -13.30
CA VAL A 152 -2.43 -3.01 -12.34
C VAL A 152 -1.13 -2.37 -11.95
N ARG A 153 -1.12 -1.04 -11.87
CA ARG A 153 -0.04 -0.31 -11.22
C ARG A 153 -0.58 0.48 -10.04
N ILE A 154 0.22 0.58 -9.00
CA ILE A 154 -0.14 1.23 -7.76
C ILE A 154 1.03 2.10 -7.29
N LYS A 155 0.74 3.28 -6.75
CA LYS A 155 1.68 4.08 -5.98
C LYS A 155 1.04 4.48 -4.66
N ALA A 156 1.85 4.78 -3.67
CA ALA A 156 1.43 5.23 -2.35
C ALA A 156 2.05 6.58 -2.03
N ASN A 157 1.26 7.47 -1.46
CA ASN A 157 1.70 8.79 -1.02
C ASN A 157 1.34 8.97 0.45
N LEU A 158 2.24 9.56 1.21
CA LEU A 158 1.94 10.18 2.48
C LEU A 158 1.78 11.69 2.23
N GLU A 159 0.57 12.19 2.44
CA GLU A 159 0.26 13.60 2.29
C GLU A 159 0.04 14.20 3.68
N THR A 160 0.80 15.23 4.02
CA THR A 160 0.62 15.99 5.25
C THR A 160 -0.29 17.19 5.07
N ASP A 161 -0.67 17.52 3.83
CA ASP A 161 -1.38 18.76 3.48
C ASP A 161 -2.86 18.80 3.92
N SER A 162 -3.38 17.72 4.49
CA SER A 162 -4.79 17.60 4.87
C SER A 162 -5.06 17.77 6.36
N PHE A 163 -4.13 18.34 7.11
CA PHE A 163 -4.33 18.51 8.54
C PHE A 163 -5.12 19.79 8.80
N TRP A 164 -6.28 19.62 9.46
CA TRP A 164 -7.12 20.69 9.89
C TRP A 164 -6.47 21.46 11.06
N PHE A 165 -6.57 22.80 11.03
CA PHE A 165 -6.15 23.65 12.16
C PHE A 165 -6.65 23.07 13.51
N PRO A 166 -5.83 22.96 14.59
CA PRO A 166 -4.54 23.61 14.80
C PRO A 166 -3.30 22.74 14.46
N PHE A 167 -3.47 21.57 13.92
CA PHE A 167 -2.38 20.59 13.70
C PHE A 167 -1.39 21.02 12.61
N ASN A 168 -1.81 21.92 11.70
CA ASN A 168 -0.94 22.45 10.66
C ASN A 168 0.33 23.11 11.18
N GLU A 169 0.24 23.83 12.29
CA GLU A 169 1.39 24.49 12.89
C GLU A 169 2.28 23.54 13.69
N LEU A 170 1.69 22.50 14.28
CA LEU A 170 2.43 21.48 15.04
C LEU A 170 3.30 20.60 14.11
N LEU A 171 2.80 20.33 12.91
CA LEU A 171 3.49 19.47 11.93
C LEU A 171 4.71 20.11 11.29
N PHE A 172 4.84 21.44 11.37
CA PHE A 172 6.02 22.15 10.88
C PHE A 172 7.30 21.76 11.63
N PHE A 173 7.17 21.21 12.84
CA PHE A 173 8.29 20.78 13.69
C PHE A 173 8.53 19.27 13.64
N LEU A 174 7.68 18.51 12.97
CA LEU A 174 7.85 17.06 12.84
C LEU A 174 8.61 16.75 11.55
N PRO A 175 9.66 15.96 11.61
CA PRO A 175 10.50 15.63 10.44
C PRO A 175 9.81 14.62 9.51
N PHE A 176 8.49 14.76 9.27
CA PHE A 176 7.81 13.89 8.33
C PHE A 176 8.27 14.20 6.92
N ASN A 177 9.04 13.31 6.38
CA ASN A 177 9.26 13.30 4.96
C ASN A 177 7.98 12.80 4.28
N ASN A 178 7.25 13.73 3.64
CA ASN A 178 6.24 13.35 2.66
C ASN A 178 6.89 12.38 1.68
N PHE A 179 6.36 11.19 1.55
CA PHE A 179 6.89 10.27 0.56
C PHE A 179 5.90 10.09 -0.59
N ASN A 180 6.46 9.86 -1.76
CA ASN A 180 5.74 9.45 -2.95
C ASN A 180 6.48 8.24 -3.50
N SER A 181 5.90 7.05 -3.35
CA SER A 181 6.53 5.84 -3.86
C SER A 181 6.58 5.84 -5.39
N ALA A 182 7.51 5.09 -5.96
CA ALA A 182 7.45 4.78 -7.38
C ALA A 182 6.18 3.98 -7.71
N TRP A 183 5.76 4.01 -8.99
CA TRP A 183 4.74 3.10 -9.48
C TRP A 183 5.27 1.67 -9.44
N ALA A 184 4.54 0.78 -8.77
CA ALA A 184 4.80 -0.65 -8.77
C ALA A 184 3.71 -1.36 -9.57
N GLU A 185 4.08 -2.38 -10.35
CA GLU A 185 3.19 -3.04 -11.30
C GLU A 185 2.97 -4.50 -10.93
N SER A 186 1.78 -5.00 -11.22
CA SER A 186 1.46 -6.42 -11.11
C SER A 186 2.04 -7.20 -12.30
N SER A 187 2.15 -8.51 -12.15
CA SER A 187 2.29 -9.39 -13.29
C SER A 187 1.11 -9.19 -14.26
N PRO A 188 1.33 -9.31 -15.57
CA PRO A 188 0.25 -9.26 -16.55
C PRO A 188 -0.80 -10.33 -16.27
N LEU A 189 -2.08 -9.96 -16.37
CA LEU A 189 -3.21 -10.88 -16.27
C LEU A 189 -3.89 -10.98 -17.65
N SER A 190 -4.26 -12.19 -18.02
CA SER A 190 -5.17 -12.46 -19.14
C SER A 190 -6.45 -13.03 -18.57
N ILE A 191 -7.57 -12.65 -19.17
CA ILE A 191 -8.85 -13.24 -18.83
C ILE A 191 -9.05 -14.45 -19.73
N ASP A 192 -9.19 -15.62 -19.10
CA ASP A 192 -9.53 -16.84 -19.79
C ASP A 192 -10.98 -16.72 -20.30
N PRO A 193 -11.24 -16.87 -21.60
CA PRO A 193 -12.60 -16.83 -22.16
C PRO A 193 -13.53 -17.91 -21.59
N ASP A 194 -12.98 -19.02 -21.10
CA ASP A 194 -13.75 -20.13 -20.53
C ASP A 194 -14.16 -19.90 -19.05
N LEU A 195 -13.70 -18.83 -18.42
CA LEU A 195 -14.22 -18.42 -17.12
C LEU A 195 -15.64 -17.85 -17.28
N ASP A 196 -16.61 -18.76 -17.37
CA ASP A 196 -18.02 -18.41 -17.30
C ASP A 196 -18.35 -17.86 -15.90
N PHE A 197 -18.28 -16.54 -15.78
CA PHE A 197 -18.62 -15.80 -14.54
C PHE A 197 -20.06 -16.09 -14.08
N SER A 198 -20.92 -16.68 -14.94
CA SER A 198 -22.26 -17.11 -14.59
C SER A 198 -22.26 -18.38 -13.74
N LYS A 199 -21.28 -19.27 -13.92
CA LYS A 199 -21.11 -20.49 -13.11
C LYS A 199 -20.58 -20.17 -11.71
N ALA A 200 -19.63 -19.24 -11.59
CA ALA A 200 -19.11 -18.79 -10.29
C ALA A 200 -20.21 -18.12 -9.44
N ALA A 201 -21.12 -17.37 -10.07
CA ALA A 201 -22.24 -16.75 -9.37
C ALA A 201 -23.33 -17.76 -8.93
N ARG A 202 -23.51 -18.87 -9.65
CA ARG A 202 -24.42 -19.97 -9.27
C ARG A 202 -23.90 -20.76 -8.08
N ASN A 203 -22.61 -21.09 -8.06
CA ASN A 203 -21.99 -21.83 -6.95
C ASN A 203 -22.01 -21.02 -5.64
N ASN A 204 -21.91 -19.69 -5.70
CA ASN A 204 -22.00 -18.84 -4.52
C ASN A 204 -23.45 -18.72 -3.96
N LYS A 205 -24.48 -18.94 -4.78
CA LYS A 205 -25.88 -19.05 -4.31
C LYS A 205 -26.18 -20.37 -3.63
N MET A 206 -25.55 -21.48 -4.04
CA MET A 206 -25.69 -22.78 -3.39
C MET A 206 -24.92 -22.87 -2.05
N GLY A 207 -23.76 -22.20 -1.93
CA GLY A 207 -22.96 -22.18 -0.70
C GLY A 207 -23.60 -21.42 0.46
N ARG A 208 -24.64 -20.59 0.23
CA ARG A 208 -25.38 -19.91 1.29
C ARG A 208 -26.32 -20.83 2.10
N LYS A 209 -26.58 -22.05 1.63
CA LYS A 209 -27.43 -23.03 2.36
C LYS A 209 -26.65 -23.96 3.30
N ASN A 210 -25.30 -24.01 3.21
CA ASN A 210 -24.50 -24.86 4.08
C ASN A 210 -23.49 -24.03 4.88
N LYS A 211 -23.94 -23.51 5.99
CA LYS A 211 -23.17 -22.74 6.97
C LYS A 211 -22.36 -23.69 7.86
N ARG A 212 -21.43 -24.46 7.32
CA ARG A 212 -20.29 -25.08 8.04
C ARG A 212 -19.22 -25.46 7.02
N ASN A 213 -17.99 -25.00 7.28
CA ASN A 213 -16.78 -25.20 6.53
C ASN A 213 -16.62 -24.30 5.30
N PHE A 214 -16.21 -23.04 5.57
CA PHE A 214 -15.70 -22.15 4.56
C PHE A 214 -14.17 -22.25 4.56
N GLU A 215 -13.63 -23.22 3.85
CA GLU A 215 -12.30 -23.10 3.26
C GLU A 215 -12.49 -22.44 1.90
N GLY A 216 -12.06 -21.17 1.83
CA GLY A 216 -12.15 -20.39 0.61
C GLY A 216 -11.22 -20.95 -0.46
N THR A 217 -11.78 -21.60 -1.46
CA THR A 217 -11.07 -21.84 -2.72
C THR A 217 -10.87 -20.50 -3.43
N ASN A 218 -9.74 -19.88 -3.15
CA ASN A 218 -9.21 -18.81 -3.97
C ASN A 218 -8.83 -19.41 -5.33
N HIS A 219 -9.65 -19.21 -6.34
CA HIS A 219 -9.21 -19.38 -7.71
C HIS A 219 -8.22 -18.25 -8.03
N VAL A 220 -6.98 -18.51 -7.71
CA VAL A 220 -5.85 -17.70 -8.07
C VAL A 220 -5.68 -17.81 -9.58
N VAL A 221 -5.76 -16.68 -10.27
CA VAL A 221 -5.21 -16.56 -11.61
C VAL A 221 -3.72 -16.91 -11.49
N ARG A 222 -3.27 -18.00 -12.10
CA ARG A 222 -1.88 -18.46 -12.04
C ARG A 222 -0.98 -17.39 -12.65
N SER A 223 -0.17 -16.75 -11.83
CA SER A 223 1.01 -16.03 -12.29
C SER A 223 2.07 -17.09 -12.62
N PHE A 224 2.48 -17.18 -13.86
CA PHE A 224 3.63 -17.99 -14.24
C PHE A 224 4.89 -17.17 -13.96
N ASN A 225 5.63 -17.53 -12.91
CA ASN A 225 7.03 -17.16 -12.78
C ASN A 225 7.86 -18.07 -13.70
N LYS A 226 8.62 -17.46 -14.57
CA LYS A 226 9.87 -17.98 -15.11
C LYS A 226 10.97 -17.00 -14.76
#